data_cd9b4a8667fdb0b1f6daae7b20cb8cc9
#
_entry.id   cd9b4a8667fdb0b1f6daae7b20cb8cc9
#
_cell.length_a   1.000
_cell.length_b   1.000
_cell.length_c   1.000
_cell.angle_alpha   90.00
_cell.angle_beta   90.00
_cell.angle_gamma   90.00
#
_symmetry.space_group_name_H-M   'P 1'
#
loop_
_entity.id
_entity.type
_entity.pdbx_description
1 polymer ?
#
loop_
_entity_poly.entity_id
_entity_poly.type
_entity_poly.pdbx_seq_one_letter_code
_entity_poly.pdbx_strand_id
1 'polypeptide(L)'
;MATRRNFLEKSTQLAAGVLAAGAITASTSEAQSQQPLAPKKKLHILMRSSWGTDEPTRASFVFSHGLALADAGHDVQIFLTHDATYLMRKATVDVVKPIGWPPLSETMAKVVAKRIPIFS
;
A
#
# COMPACT_ATOMS: atom_id res chain seq x y z
N MET A 1 -24.75 17.17 -22.31
CA MET A 1 -23.40 16.78 -21.79
C MET A 1 -22.55 18.03 -21.71
N ALA A 2 -22.08 18.39 -20.52
CA ALA A 2 -21.11 19.46 -20.37
C ALA A 2 -19.75 18.97 -20.93
N THR A 3 -19.30 19.58 -22.01
CA THR A 3 -18.00 19.28 -22.61
C THR A 3 -16.88 19.83 -21.72
N ARG A 4 -15.70 19.24 -21.79
CA ARG A 4 -14.49 19.71 -21.08
C ARG A 4 -14.24 21.22 -21.26
N ARG A 5 -14.62 21.79 -22.38
CA ARG A 5 -14.56 23.23 -22.66
C ARG A 5 -15.36 24.05 -21.67
N ASN A 6 -16.60 23.67 -21.40
CA ASN A 6 -17.48 24.43 -20.51
C ASN A 6 -17.01 24.41 -19.05
N PHE A 7 -16.29 23.35 -18.65
CA PHE A 7 -15.70 23.27 -17.33
C PHE A 7 -14.53 24.25 -17.16
N LEU A 8 -13.67 24.36 -18.17
CA LEU A 8 -12.53 25.29 -18.16
C LEU A 8 -12.97 26.75 -18.19
N GLU A 9 -14.00 27.10 -18.97
CA GLU A 9 -14.53 28.45 -19.02
C GLU A 9 -15.13 28.87 -17.68
N LYS A 10 -15.87 28.00 -17.03
CA LYS A 10 -16.42 28.28 -15.70
C LYS A 10 -15.33 28.43 -14.62
N SER A 11 -14.27 27.67 -14.72
CA SER A 11 -13.13 27.78 -13.80
C SER A 11 -12.41 29.11 -13.95
N THR A 12 -12.25 29.58 -15.17
CA THR A 12 -11.58 30.85 -15.47
C THR A 12 -12.40 32.06 -14.97
N GLN A 13 -13.69 32.00 -15.08
CA GLN A 13 -14.59 33.08 -14.58
C GLN A 13 -14.58 33.16 -13.04
N LEU A 14 -14.52 32.01 -12.36
CA LEU A 14 -14.42 31.97 -10.89
C LEU A 14 -13.09 32.50 -10.39
N ALA A 15 -11.99 32.26 -11.11
CA ALA A 15 -10.66 32.75 -10.75
C ALA A 15 -10.55 34.29 -10.88
N ALA A 16 -11.22 34.87 -11.89
CA ALA A 16 -11.23 36.33 -12.08
C ALA A 16 -11.95 37.07 -10.95
N GLY A 17 -12.98 36.49 -10.36
CA GLY A 17 -13.73 37.08 -9.25
C GLY A 17 -12.95 37.10 -7.93
N VAL A 18 -12.03 36.18 -7.74
CA VAL A 18 -11.22 36.09 -6.51
C VAL A 18 -10.07 37.08 -6.51
N LEU A 19 -9.53 37.45 -7.67
CA LEU A 19 -8.44 38.43 -7.77
C LEU A 19 -8.89 39.86 -7.45
N ALA A 20 -10.18 40.19 -7.56
CA ALA A 20 -10.70 41.51 -7.25
C ALA A 20 -10.88 41.77 -5.74
N ALA A 21 -10.83 40.77 -4.92
CA ALA A 21 -11.06 40.87 -3.47
C ALA A 21 -9.83 41.23 -2.64
N GLY A 22 -8.72 41.61 -3.26
CA GLY A 22 -7.51 42.12 -2.60
C GLY A 22 -6.97 41.27 -1.48
N ALA A 23 -5.68 40.96 -1.58
CA ALA A 23 -4.80 40.55 -0.51
C ALA A 23 -5.42 39.81 0.68
N ILE A 24 -6.10 38.76 0.38
CA ILE A 24 -6.23 37.74 1.38
C ILE A 24 -4.93 36.96 1.31
N THR A 25 -4.12 37.19 2.27
CA THR A 25 -3.11 36.21 2.64
C THR A 25 -3.85 34.90 2.90
N ALA A 26 -4.11 34.18 1.86
CA ALA A 26 -4.45 32.79 1.98
C ALA A 26 -3.21 32.00 2.34
N SER A 27 -2.67 32.28 3.46
CA SER A 27 -2.12 31.27 4.30
C SER A 27 -3.28 30.54 4.99
N THR A 28 -4.21 30.08 4.23
CA THR A 28 -4.78 28.82 4.53
C THR A 28 -3.66 27.81 4.24
N SER A 29 -2.67 27.80 5.10
CA SER A 29 -2.21 26.51 5.49
C SER A 29 -3.48 25.71 5.67
N GLU A 30 -3.69 24.83 4.79
CA GLU A 30 -4.53 23.68 5.02
C GLU A 30 -4.04 23.10 6.33
N ALA A 31 -4.57 23.59 7.40
CA ALA A 31 -4.78 22.78 8.53
C ALA A 31 -5.65 21.66 7.98
N GLN A 32 -5.06 20.71 7.28
CA GLN A 32 -5.53 19.37 7.29
C GLN A 32 -5.78 19.11 8.74
N SER A 33 -7.03 19.25 9.12
CA SER A 33 -7.49 18.82 10.40
C SER A 33 -7.05 17.36 10.46
N GLN A 34 -5.88 17.15 11.06
CA GLN A 34 -5.51 15.85 11.56
C GLN A 34 -6.60 15.56 12.57
N GLN A 35 -7.69 15.01 12.07
CA GLN A 35 -8.65 14.34 12.93
C GLN A 35 -7.79 13.45 13.82
N PRO A 36 -7.87 13.59 15.14
CA PRO A 36 -7.18 12.68 16.02
C PRO A 36 -7.59 11.31 15.55
N LEU A 37 -6.62 10.57 14.97
CA LEU A 37 -6.83 9.21 14.52
C LEU A 37 -7.34 8.47 15.75
N ALA A 38 -8.61 8.12 15.74
CA ALA A 38 -9.18 7.24 16.75
C ALA A 38 -8.21 6.07 16.92
N PRO A 39 -7.91 5.59 18.14
CA PRO A 39 -6.93 4.54 18.36
C PRO A 39 -7.26 3.40 17.41
N LYS A 40 -6.35 3.15 16.46
CA LYS A 40 -6.57 2.16 15.41
C LYS A 40 -6.73 0.81 16.08
N LYS A 41 -7.91 0.23 15.96
CA LYS A 41 -8.19 -1.09 16.51
C LYS A 41 -7.17 -2.08 15.92
N LYS A 42 -6.46 -2.80 16.78
CA LYS A 42 -5.58 -3.89 16.35
C LYS A 42 -6.45 -5.00 15.74
N LEU A 43 -6.12 -5.39 14.52
CA LEU A 43 -6.81 -6.45 13.79
C LEU A 43 -5.96 -7.71 13.76
N HIS A 44 -6.62 -8.87 13.73
CA HIS A 44 -6.01 -10.15 13.38
C HIS A 44 -6.27 -10.40 11.90
N ILE A 45 -5.20 -10.49 11.12
CA ILE A 45 -5.27 -10.55 9.66
C ILE A 45 -4.62 -11.84 9.18
N LEU A 46 -5.39 -12.68 8.52
CA LEU A 46 -4.88 -13.85 7.82
C LEU A 46 -4.78 -13.51 6.33
N MET A 47 -3.56 -13.54 5.80
CA MET A 47 -3.30 -13.35 4.37
C MET A 47 -3.03 -14.68 3.70
N ARG A 48 -3.76 -14.99 2.64
CA ARG A 48 -3.58 -16.21 1.86
C ARG A 48 -3.01 -15.91 0.48
N SER A 49 -2.07 -16.74 0.03
CA SER A 49 -1.56 -16.73 -1.35
C SER A 49 -1.43 -18.13 -1.92
N SER A 50 -1.64 -18.24 -3.24
CA SER A 50 -1.44 -19.47 -4.02
C SER A 50 -0.43 -19.30 -5.17
N TRP A 51 0.15 -18.10 -5.32
CA TRP A 51 1.02 -17.74 -6.44
C TRP A 51 2.46 -18.17 -6.18
N GLY A 52 3.03 -18.89 -7.14
CA GLY A 52 4.42 -19.39 -7.11
C GLY A 52 5.39 -18.51 -7.92
N THR A 53 6.46 -19.13 -8.42
CA THR A 53 7.55 -18.46 -9.14
C THR A 53 7.18 -17.96 -10.52
N ASP A 54 6.13 -18.47 -11.11
CA ASP A 54 5.58 -18.08 -12.40
C ASP A 54 5.00 -16.66 -12.39
N GLU A 55 4.55 -16.20 -11.22
CA GLU A 55 4.00 -14.86 -11.01
C GLU A 55 4.74 -14.12 -9.88
N PRO A 56 5.99 -13.71 -10.07
CA PRO A 56 6.86 -13.24 -9.01
C PRO A 56 6.32 -12.02 -8.26
N THR A 57 5.64 -11.13 -8.94
CA THR A 57 5.04 -9.95 -8.29
C THR A 57 3.85 -10.34 -7.40
N ARG A 58 2.99 -11.23 -7.89
CA ARG A 58 1.86 -11.76 -7.10
C ARG A 58 2.33 -12.63 -5.94
N ALA A 59 3.36 -13.45 -6.16
CA ALA A 59 3.97 -14.26 -5.11
C ALA A 59 4.51 -13.41 -3.96
N SER A 60 5.11 -12.27 -4.28
CA SER A 60 5.70 -11.35 -3.29
C SER A 60 4.67 -10.49 -2.55
N PHE A 61 3.48 -10.34 -3.11
CA PHE A 61 2.43 -9.45 -2.60
C PHE A 61 2.07 -9.74 -1.14
N VAL A 62 1.83 -10.98 -0.79
CA VAL A 62 1.44 -11.39 0.57
C VAL A 62 2.49 -11.03 1.62
N PHE A 63 3.76 -11.15 1.29
CA PHE A 63 4.86 -10.82 2.19
C PHE A 63 5.05 -9.31 2.34
N SER A 64 5.06 -8.57 1.24
CA SER A 64 5.21 -7.11 1.26
C SER A 64 4.06 -6.41 1.97
N HIS A 65 2.84 -6.81 1.69
CA HIS A 65 1.66 -6.24 2.36
C HIS A 65 1.53 -6.74 3.80
N GLY A 66 1.89 -7.99 4.07
CA GLY A 66 1.96 -8.52 5.42
C GLY A 66 2.91 -7.72 6.32
N LEU A 67 4.08 -7.35 5.80
CA LEU A 67 5.01 -6.46 6.50
C LEU A 67 4.41 -5.09 6.79
N ALA A 68 3.80 -4.45 5.79
CA ALA A 68 3.19 -3.14 5.94
C ALA A 68 2.06 -3.14 6.98
N LEU A 69 1.24 -4.19 7.00
CA LEU A 69 0.18 -4.35 7.99
C LEU A 69 0.71 -4.61 9.39
N ALA A 70 1.78 -5.40 9.51
CA ALA A 70 2.45 -5.62 10.80
C ALA A 70 3.11 -4.33 11.31
N ASP A 71 3.71 -3.53 10.43
CA ASP A 71 4.26 -2.21 10.77
C ASP A 71 3.18 -1.22 11.20
N ALA A 72 1.98 -1.36 10.67
CA ALA A 72 0.81 -0.59 11.10
C ALA A 72 0.25 -1.04 12.46
N GLY A 73 0.82 -2.06 13.10
CA GLY A 73 0.45 -2.54 14.43
C GLY A 73 -0.59 -3.66 14.44
N HIS A 74 -0.90 -4.25 13.30
CA HIS A 74 -1.82 -5.37 13.21
C HIS A 74 -1.11 -6.72 13.47
N ASP A 75 -1.90 -7.71 13.88
CA ASP A 75 -1.43 -9.08 14.05
C ASP A 75 -1.65 -9.84 12.74
N VAL A 76 -0.56 -10.14 12.04
CA VAL A 76 -0.59 -10.70 10.69
C VAL A 76 -0.12 -12.15 10.71
N GLN A 77 -0.84 -13.01 10.00
CA GLN A 77 -0.48 -14.38 9.70
C GLN A 77 -0.53 -14.61 8.20
N ILE A 78 0.38 -15.40 7.66
CA ILE A 78 0.46 -15.72 6.24
C ILE A 78 0.16 -17.21 6.05
N PHE A 79 -0.72 -17.54 5.13
CA PHE A 79 -1.05 -18.91 4.76
C PHE A 79 -0.78 -19.14 3.27
N LEU A 80 0.17 -20.03 2.98
CA LEU A 80 0.57 -20.37 1.62
C LEU A 80 -0.10 -21.68 1.19
N THR A 81 -0.65 -21.67 0.00
CA THR A 81 -1.31 -22.83 -0.60
C THR A 81 -0.80 -23.06 -2.02
N HIS A 82 -1.00 -24.26 -2.57
CA HIS A 82 -0.61 -24.61 -3.93
C HIS A 82 0.87 -24.25 -4.21
N ASP A 83 1.14 -23.59 -5.33
CA ASP A 83 2.50 -23.25 -5.76
C ASP A 83 3.21 -22.25 -4.83
N ALA A 84 2.47 -21.47 -4.05
CA ALA A 84 3.06 -20.60 -3.05
C ALA A 84 3.82 -21.37 -1.95
N THR A 85 3.52 -22.63 -1.72
CA THR A 85 4.23 -23.46 -0.72
C THR A 85 5.71 -23.65 -1.06
N TYR A 86 6.05 -23.61 -2.35
CA TYR A 86 7.45 -23.67 -2.80
C TYR A 86 8.28 -22.46 -2.37
N LEU A 87 7.64 -21.33 -2.05
CA LEU A 87 8.30 -20.13 -1.55
C LEU A 87 8.90 -20.32 -0.15
N MET A 88 8.62 -21.43 0.53
CA MET A 88 9.26 -21.78 1.79
C MET A 88 10.69 -22.34 1.60
N ARG A 89 11.08 -22.59 0.36
CA ARG A 89 12.44 -23.07 0.04
C ARG A 89 13.34 -21.89 -0.31
N LYS A 90 14.50 -21.82 0.35
CA LYS A 90 15.48 -20.74 0.12
C LYS A 90 15.84 -20.57 -1.36
N ALA A 91 16.13 -21.67 -2.05
CA ALA A 91 16.47 -21.64 -3.48
C ALA A 91 15.36 -21.02 -4.35
N THR A 92 14.11 -21.21 -3.98
CA THR A 92 12.96 -20.60 -4.67
C THR A 92 12.85 -19.11 -4.37
N VAL A 93 12.99 -18.73 -3.12
CA VAL A 93 12.93 -17.32 -2.68
C VAL A 93 14.00 -16.45 -3.34
N ASP A 94 15.20 -17.00 -3.51
CA ASP A 94 16.35 -16.28 -4.07
C ASP A 94 16.18 -15.90 -5.55
N VAL A 95 15.34 -16.64 -6.30
CA VAL A 95 15.10 -16.37 -7.73
C VAL A 95 13.88 -15.49 -7.99
N VAL A 96 13.02 -15.28 -7.01
CA VAL A 96 11.81 -14.47 -7.16
C VAL A 96 12.14 -12.98 -7.07
N LYS A 97 12.03 -12.29 -8.21
CA LYS A 97 12.27 -10.85 -8.32
C LYS A 97 11.00 -10.15 -8.82
N PRO A 98 10.21 -9.58 -7.91
CA PRO A 98 8.99 -8.86 -8.28
C PRO A 98 9.32 -7.54 -8.98
N ILE A 99 8.38 -7.07 -9.79
CA ILE A 99 8.50 -5.76 -10.46
C ILE A 99 8.10 -4.67 -9.45
N GLY A 100 8.98 -3.68 -9.28
CA GLY A 100 8.71 -2.52 -8.43
C GLY A 100 8.89 -2.75 -6.93
N TRP A 101 9.30 -3.94 -6.51
CA TRP A 101 9.58 -4.28 -5.10
C TRP A 101 10.96 -4.90 -4.95
N PRO A 102 11.51 -4.90 -3.73
CA PRO A 102 12.76 -5.60 -3.44
C PRO A 102 12.66 -7.10 -3.76
N PRO A 103 13.79 -7.77 -4.00
CA PRO A 103 13.82 -9.24 -4.14
C PRO A 103 13.08 -9.92 -2.99
N LEU A 104 12.41 -11.03 -3.27
CA LEU A 104 11.62 -11.73 -2.25
C LEU A 104 12.48 -12.20 -1.08
N SER A 105 13.74 -12.54 -1.33
CA SER A 105 14.71 -12.92 -0.27
C SER A 105 14.86 -11.83 0.80
N GLU A 106 14.93 -10.57 0.42
CA GLU A 106 15.00 -9.45 1.38
C GLU A 106 13.70 -9.27 2.15
N THR A 107 12.57 -9.35 1.45
CA THR A 107 11.25 -9.24 2.06
C THR A 107 11.01 -10.38 3.04
N MET A 108 11.38 -11.61 2.67
CA MET A 108 11.26 -12.80 3.51
C MET A 108 12.12 -12.67 4.78
N ALA A 109 13.35 -12.18 4.66
CA ALA A 109 14.21 -11.94 5.81
C ALA A 109 13.56 -10.98 6.83
N LYS A 110 12.89 -9.93 6.35
CA LYS A 110 12.15 -8.99 7.22
C LYS A 110 10.92 -9.63 7.86
N VAL A 111 10.18 -10.47 7.12
CA VAL A 111 9.03 -11.23 7.63
C VAL A 111 9.46 -12.14 8.79
N VAL A 112 10.57 -12.88 8.60
CA VAL A 112 11.13 -13.75 9.63
C VAL A 112 11.63 -12.94 10.83
N ALA A 113 12.34 -11.84 10.61
CA ALA A 113 12.83 -10.98 11.69
C ALA A 113 11.69 -10.41 12.55
N LYS A 114 10.55 -10.10 11.95
CA LYS A 114 9.33 -9.66 12.65
C LYS A 114 8.53 -10.81 13.27
N ARG A 115 8.95 -12.03 13.07
CA ARG A 115 8.27 -13.24 13.58
C ARG A 115 6.81 -13.35 13.12
N ILE A 116 6.53 -12.92 11.90
CA ILE A 116 5.21 -13.11 11.30
C ILE A 116 5.04 -14.61 11.00
N PRO A 117 4.01 -15.27 11.56
CA PRO A 117 3.79 -16.70 11.33
C PRO A 117 3.46 -16.98 9.86
N ILE A 118 4.11 -17.99 9.29
CA ILE A 118 3.85 -18.48 7.94
C ILE A 118 3.46 -19.96 8.05
N PHE A 119 2.32 -20.28 7.50
CA PHE A 119 1.79 -21.63 7.43
C PHE A 119 1.74 -22.09 5.96
N SER A 120 2.00 -23.40 5.71
CA SER A 120 1.94 -24.01 4.38
C SER A 120 1.41 -25.44 4.46
#